data_2e72e41c612efbb897e16fd583d524a4
#
_entry.id   2e72e41c612efbb897e16fd583d524a4
#
_cell.length_a   1.000
_cell.length_b   1.000
_cell.length_c   1.000
_cell.angle_alpha   90.00
_cell.angle_beta   90.00
_cell.angle_gamma   90.00
#
_symmetry.space_group_name_H-M   'P 1'
#
loop_
_entity.id
_entity.type
_entity.pdbx_description
1 polymer ?
#
loop_
_entity_poly.entity_id
_entity_poly.type
_entity_poly.pdbx_seq_one_letter_code
_entity_poly.pdbx_strand_id
1 'polypeptide(L)'
;MNPTHHVPDAQASLAKKAVPVLLIFFVFSLIIDNSFKLVSVAIAKDLGISTTTVSWQATLAGLVIGIGAVVYASLADSISIRSLLVAGIGFITAGSVLGFVFQHSFPLVLLSRIIQTAGLASAETLYVIYVAKHLPKNEQKRFLGYSTSSYSLSLVIGSLTGGFVSTYLNWAALFLIPLLSIALLPLILKYMPKEESKKSRVDIVGLLLIAAIATSVMLYITDFYWIYILVLAASVALFLLYISKSKHSFIDIAFFKNKRFVSVLAVAFIIYSVQLGYIFLFPFLLEKVYGLHLDTISLLLIPGYVTAVVVGASSGTISKYLSNKQSVSIAMIMIAASLILPVLLYGGPVIVYVISMMLFSGSFAFMYAPLLDSCVSALPSSQSGTVIGFYNLTLNVATSIGITYTAAMIESVSFKTILSALSLITLLALCVYGLLIGKTKEPA
;
A
#
# COMPACT_ATOMS: atom_id res chain seq x y z
N MET A 1 -36.30 11.22 -12.46
CA MET A 1 -36.25 9.87 -13.04
C MET A 1 -34.89 9.70 -13.70
N ASN A 2 -33.96 9.01 -13.05
CA ASN A 2 -32.65 8.71 -13.66
C ASN A 2 -32.80 7.49 -14.57
N PRO A 3 -32.32 7.51 -15.80
CA PRO A 3 -32.36 6.33 -16.67
C PRO A 3 -31.43 5.27 -16.08
N THR A 4 -32.01 4.17 -15.62
CA THR A 4 -31.30 2.95 -15.32
C THR A 4 -30.65 2.48 -16.61
N HIS A 5 -29.32 2.57 -16.72
CA HIS A 5 -28.55 1.93 -17.77
C HIS A 5 -28.78 0.41 -17.69
N HIS A 6 -29.73 -0.10 -18.43
CA HIS A 6 -29.84 -1.52 -18.73
C HIS A 6 -28.62 -1.90 -19.57
N VAL A 7 -27.61 -2.48 -18.94
CA VAL A 7 -26.54 -3.17 -19.68
C VAL A 7 -27.18 -4.41 -20.31
N PRO A 8 -27.08 -4.62 -21.63
CA PRO A 8 -27.63 -5.81 -22.27
C PRO A 8 -27.08 -7.08 -21.61
N ASP A 9 -27.92 -8.08 -21.37
CA ASP A 9 -27.57 -9.32 -20.65
C ASP A 9 -26.31 -10.03 -21.21
N ALA A 10 -26.06 -9.93 -22.50
CA ALA A 10 -24.85 -10.46 -23.14
C ALA A 10 -23.57 -9.72 -22.70
N GLN A 11 -23.62 -8.38 -22.53
CA GLN A 11 -22.47 -7.61 -22.04
C GLN A 11 -22.23 -7.84 -20.56
N ALA A 12 -23.28 -7.98 -19.75
CA ALA A 12 -23.17 -8.33 -18.34
C ALA A 12 -22.57 -9.73 -18.14
N SER A 13 -22.91 -10.69 -19.01
CA SER A 13 -22.30 -12.04 -18.98
C SER A 13 -20.83 -12.05 -19.34
N LEU A 14 -20.42 -11.28 -20.36
CA LEU A 14 -18.99 -11.13 -20.72
C LEU A 14 -18.22 -10.40 -19.64
N ALA A 15 -18.78 -9.35 -19.05
CA ALA A 15 -18.16 -8.63 -17.95
C ALA A 15 -17.87 -9.54 -16.76
N LYS A 16 -18.81 -10.44 -16.39
CA LYS A 16 -18.59 -11.41 -15.33
C LYS A 16 -17.45 -12.40 -15.60
N LYS A 17 -17.24 -12.79 -16.87
CA LYS A 17 -16.13 -13.68 -17.27
C LYS A 17 -14.76 -13.02 -17.19
N ALA A 18 -14.68 -11.69 -17.33
CA ALA A 18 -13.43 -10.96 -17.20
C ALA A 18 -12.98 -10.80 -15.74
N VAL A 19 -13.91 -10.75 -14.76
CA VAL A 19 -13.60 -10.49 -13.36
C VAL A 19 -12.61 -11.50 -12.76
N PRO A 20 -12.74 -12.83 -12.95
CA PRO A 20 -11.75 -13.78 -12.44
C PRO A 20 -10.34 -13.55 -12.99
N VAL A 21 -10.22 -13.18 -14.28
CA VAL A 21 -8.92 -12.88 -14.92
C VAL A 21 -8.28 -11.65 -14.26
N LEU A 22 -9.08 -10.61 -14.02
CA LEU A 22 -8.64 -9.40 -13.34
C LEU A 22 -8.28 -9.67 -11.89
N LEU A 23 -9.04 -10.53 -11.19
CA LEU A 23 -8.75 -10.90 -9.82
C LEU A 23 -7.44 -11.69 -9.72
N ILE A 24 -7.19 -12.61 -10.64
CA ILE A 24 -5.90 -13.32 -10.71
C ILE A 24 -4.75 -12.34 -10.93
N PHE A 25 -4.92 -11.38 -11.85
CA PHE A 25 -3.89 -10.37 -12.10
C PHE A 25 -3.66 -9.46 -10.88
N PHE A 26 -4.73 -9.06 -10.20
CA PHE A 26 -4.69 -8.31 -8.93
C PHE A 26 -3.93 -9.07 -7.84
N VAL A 27 -4.29 -10.34 -7.58
CA VAL A 27 -3.60 -11.18 -6.58
C VAL A 27 -2.13 -11.35 -6.92
N PHE A 28 -1.85 -11.60 -8.20
CA PHE A 28 -0.50 -11.81 -8.69
C PHE A 28 0.38 -10.56 -8.51
N SER A 29 -0.16 -9.37 -8.79
CA SER A 29 0.56 -8.11 -8.58
C SER A 29 0.92 -7.88 -7.11
N LEU A 30 0.00 -8.17 -6.20
CA LEU A 30 0.22 -8.05 -4.76
C LEU A 30 1.26 -9.06 -4.24
N ILE A 31 1.26 -10.31 -4.76
CA ILE A 31 2.26 -11.32 -4.41
C ILE A 31 3.65 -10.82 -4.77
N ILE A 32 3.83 -10.27 -5.97
CA ILE A 32 5.10 -9.74 -6.45
C ILE A 32 5.61 -8.61 -5.55
N ASP A 33 4.76 -7.62 -5.28
CA ASP A 33 5.15 -6.47 -4.47
C ASP A 33 5.56 -6.88 -3.04
N ASN A 34 4.79 -7.76 -2.41
CA ASN A 34 5.08 -8.26 -1.07
C ASN A 34 6.34 -9.15 -1.03
N SER A 35 6.62 -9.92 -2.08
CA SER A 35 7.85 -10.72 -2.18
C SER A 35 9.09 -9.83 -2.19
N PHE A 36 9.10 -8.76 -2.98
CA PHE A 36 10.24 -7.84 -3.06
C PHE A 36 10.47 -7.04 -1.78
N LYS A 37 9.43 -6.71 -1.02
CA LYS A 37 9.58 -6.05 0.29
C LYS A 37 10.34 -6.92 1.28
N LEU A 38 10.05 -8.23 1.31
CA LEU A 38 10.69 -9.18 2.22
C LEU A 38 12.18 -9.37 1.92
N VAL A 39 12.56 -9.44 0.63
CA VAL A 39 13.93 -9.78 0.23
C VAL A 39 14.90 -8.62 0.24
N SER A 40 14.53 -7.45 0.76
CA SER A 40 15.44 -6.30 0.91
C SER A 40 16.74 -6.68 1.62
N VAL A 41 16.67 -7.56 2.62
CA VAL A 41 17.84 -8.10 3.34
C VAL A 41 18.79 -8.82 2.40
N ALA A 42 18.25 -9.71 1.54
CA ALA A 42 19.06 -10.49 0.60
C ALA A 42 19.71 -9.60 -0.47
N ILE A 43 18.95 -8.61 -0.99
CA ILE A 43 19.46 -7.64 -1.96
C ILE A 43 20.60 -6.81 -1.35
N ALA A 44 20.44 -6.31 -0.12
CA ALA A 44 21.45 -5.52 0.56
C ALA A 44 22.76 -6.32 0.73
N LYS A 45 22.63 -7.59 1.14
CA LYS A 45 23.75 -8.49 1.36
C LYS A 45 24.48 -8.85 0.07
N ASP A 46 23.74 -9.21 -0.98
CA ASP A 46 24.30 -9.64 -2.27
C ASP A 46 25.01 -8.48 -3.00
N LEU A 47 24.43 -7.29 -2.97
CA LEU A 47 24.99 -6.10 -3.63
C LEU A 47 25.98 -5.31 -2.76
N GLY A 48 26.17 -5.70 -1.49
CA GLY A 48 27.05 -5.00 -0.55
C GLY A 48 26.62 -3.55 -0.28
N ILE A 49 25.32 -3.26 -0.30
CA ILE A 49 24.75 -1.92 -0.10
C ILE A 49 24.11 -1.79 1.28
N SER A 50 23.97 -0.54 1.75
CA SER A 50 23.37 -0.25 3.03
C SER A 50 21.86 -0.57 3.08
N THR A 51 21.34 -0.75 4.28
CA THR A 51 19.88 -0.94 4.51
C THR A 51 19.09 0.28 4.03
N THR A 52 19.64 1.47 4.24
CA THR A 52 19.06 2.73 3.76
C THR A 52 19.00 2.77 2.24
N THR A 53 20.08 2.37 1.56
CA THR A 53 20.12 2.30 0.08
C THR A 53 19.10 1.30 -0.44
N VAL A 54 19.07 0.07 0.08
CA VAL A 54 18.14 -0.97 -0.42
C VAL A 54 16.68 -0.63 -0.14
N SER A 55 16.38 0.15 0.91
CA SER A 55 15.00 0.53 1.25
C SER A 55 14.31 1.30 0.12
N TRP A 56 15.08 2.01 -0.72
CA TRP A 56 14.54 2.76 -1.85
C TRP A 56 13.75 1.89 -2.85
N GLN A 57 14.10 0.62 -3.00
CA GLN A 57 13.33 -0.29 -3.87
C GLN A 57 11.90 -0.55 -3.36
N ALA A 58 11.68 -0.54 -2.05
CA ALA A 58 10.37 -0.72 -1.45
C ALA A 58 9.63 0.62 -1.27
N THR A 59 10.34 1.69 -0.91
CA THR A 59 9.74 3.03 -0.72
C THR A 59 9.26 3.64 -2.01
N LEU A 60 10.07 3.62 -3.08
CA LEU A 60 9.65 4.13 -4.39
C LEU A 60 8.57 3.24 -5.00
N ALA A 61 8.62 1.92 -4.78
CA ALA A 61 7.53 1.02 -5.19
C ALA A 61 6.19 1.44 -4.57
N GLY A 62 6.13 1.66 -3.25
CA GLY A 62 4.92 2.13 -2.56
C GLY A 62 4.43 3.50 -3.08
N LEU A 63 5.35 4.44 -3.29
CA LEU A 63 5.02 5.75 -3.83
C LEU A 63 4.45 5.65 -5.27
N VAL A 64 5.07 4.84 -6.13
CA VAL A 64 4.62 4.62 -7.51
C VAL A 64 3.26 3.93 -7.55
N ILE A 65 2.99 2.97 -6.66
CA ILE A 65 1.66 2.33 -6.54
C ILE A 65 0.62 3.37 -6.12
N GLY A 66 0.91 4.20 -5.11
CA GLY A 66 -0.01 5.24 -4.65
C GLY A 66 -0.34 6.27 -5.72
N ILE A 67 0.66 6.79 -6.43
CA ILE A 67 0.48 7.72 -7.56
C ILE A 67 -0.24 7.01 -8.72
N GLY A 68 0.18 5.79 -9.03
CA GLY A 68 -0.39 4.97 -10.08
C GLY A 68 -1.88 4.73 -9.89
N ALA A 69 -2.34 4.53 -8.64
CA ALA A 69 -3.74 4.37 -8.33
C ALA A 69 -4.57 5.59 -8.79
N VAL A 70 -4.10 6.81 -8.55
CA VAL A 70 -4.77 8.04 -8.99
C VAL A 70 -4.69 8.21 -10.50
N VAL A 71 -3.53 7.93 -11.10
CA VAL A 71 -3.31 8.01 -12.56
C VAL A 71 -4.24 7.04 -13.29
N TYR A 72 -4.24 5.76 -12.92
CA TYR A 72 -5.07 4.76 -13.57
C TYR A 72 -6.56 5.00 -13.36
N ALA A 73 -6.98 5.51 -12.18
CA ALA A 73 -8.35 5.91 -11.95
C ALA A 73 -8.79 7.02 -12.92
N SER A 74 -7.96 8.05 -13.10
CA SER A 74 -8.24 9.15 -14.02
C SER A 74 -8.20 8.70 -15.50
N LEU A 75 -7.24 7.85 -15.86
CA LEU A 75 -7.12 7.31 -17.22
C LEU A 75 -8.26 6.37 -17.57
N ALA A 76 -8.80 5.61 -16.62
CA ALA A 76 -9.91 4.68 -16.85
C ALA A 76 -11.25 5.37 -17.23
N ASP A 77 -11.32 6.69 -17.07
CA ASP A 77 -12.45 7.48 -17.56
C ASP A 77 -12.32 7.87 -19.04
N SER A 78 -11.15 7.68 -19.64
CA SER A 78 -10.81 8.14 -20.99
C SER A 78 -10.28 7.05 -21.88
N ILE A 79 -9.52 6.13 -21.32
CA ILE A 79 -8.86 5.03 -22.04
C ILE A 79 -9.52 3.74 -21.58
N SER A 80 -9.74 2.81 -22.52
CA SER A 80 -10.34 1.52 -22.18
C SER A 80 -9.51 0.80 -21.12
N ILE A 81 -10.17 0.22 -20.11
CA ILE A 81 -9.54 -0.57 -19.05
C ILE A 81 -8.69 -1.69 -19.67
N ARG A 82 -9.15 -2.29 -20.77
CA ARG A 82 -8.38 -3.29 -21.53
C ARG A 82 -7.03 -2.76 -22.00
N SER A 83 -6.95 -1.57 -22.58
CA SER A 83 -5.69 -0.99 -23.07
C SER A 83 -4.74 -0.64 -21.92
N LEU A 84 -5.29 -0.15 -20.81
CA LEU A 84 -4.52 0.17 -19.60
C LEU A 84 -3.90 -1.08 -18.96
N LEU A 85 -4.64 -2.21 -18.93
CA LEU A 85 -4.11 -3.48 -18.41
C LEU A 85 -3.02 -4.06 -19.32
N VAL A 86 -3.20 -3.97 -20.64
CA VAL A 86 -2.16 -4.40 -21.60
C VAL A 86 -0.89 -3.58 -21.42
N ALA A 87 -1.02 -2.25 -21.29
CA ALA A 87 0.13 -1.37 -20.97
C ALA A 87 0.76 -1.74 -19.61
N GLY A 88 -0.07 -2.03 -18.58
CA GLY A 88 0.39 -2.47 -17.27
C GLY A 88 1.24 -3.75 -17.34
N ILE A 89 0.77 -4.77 -18.08
CA ILE A 89 1.56 -6.00 -18.30
C ILE A 89 2.85 -5.68 -19.06
N GLY A 90 2.81 -4.76 -20.01
CA GLY A 90 4.01 -4.29 -20.72
C GLY A 90 5.04 -3.67 -19.76
N PHE A 91 4.60 -2.80 -18.84
CA PHE A 91 5.48 -2.23 -17.80
C PHE A 91 6.02 -3.31 -16.85
N ILE A 92 5.18 -4.25 -16.39
CA ILE A 92 5.63 -5.36 -15.56
C ILE A 92 6.72 -6.17 -16.28
N THR A 93 6.48 -6.52 -17.53
CA THR A 93 7.42 -7.29 -18.35
C THR A 93 8.74 -6.55 -18.56
N ALA A 94 8.67 -5.29 -18.99
CA ALA A 94 9.86 -4.48 -19.23
C ALA A 94 10.69 -4.28 -17.95
N GLY A 95 10.03 -3.93 -16.82
CA GLY A 95 10.68 -3.81 -15.53
C GLY A 95 11.29 -5.13 -15.07
N SER A 96 10.58 -6.25 -15.25
CA SER A 96 11.08 -7.57 -14.85
C SER A 96 12.32 -8.01 -15.64
N VAL A 97 12.29 -7.84 -16.97
CA VAL A 97 13.47 -8.16 -17.81
C VAL A 97 14.65 -7.27 -17.45
N LEU A 98 14.41 -5.96 -17.29
CA LEU A 98 15.47 -5.02 -16.90
C LEU A 98 16.10 -5.40 -15.56
N GLY A 99 15.28 -5.70 -14.53
CA GLY A 99 15.77 -6.05 -13.21
C GLY A 99 16.53 -7.37 -13.16
N PHE A 100 16.09 -8.38 -13.92
CA PHE A 100 16.80 -9.64 -14.00
C PHE A 100 18.15 -9.52 -14.73
N VAL A 101 18.17 -8.83 -15.88
CA VAL A 101 19.39 -8.67 -16.69
C VAL A 101 20.43 -7.82 -15.95
N PHE A 102 20.01 -6.77 -15.28
CA PHE A 102 20.92 -5.83 -14.61
C PHE A 102 20.92 -5.97 -13.07
N GLN A 103 20.69 -7.18 -12.56
CA GLN A 103 20.59 -7.49 -11.13
C GLN A 103 21.80 -7.05 -10.30
N HIS A 104 22.98 -6.93 -10.89
CA HIS A 104 24.21 -6.52 -10.20
C HIS A 104 24.38 -4.99 -10.09
N SER A 105 23.47 -4.20 -10.65
CA SER A 105 23.49 -2.73 -10.59
C SER A 105 22.26 -2.20 -9.85
N PHE A 106 22.43 -1.80 -8.60
CA PHE A 106 21.30 -1.31 -7.79
C PHE A 106 20.51 -0.16 -8.44
N PRO A 107 21.13 0.87 -9.08
CA PRO A 107 20.37 1.91 -9.78
C PRO A 107 19.45 1.35 -10.88
N LEU A 108 19.89 0.32 -11.62
CA LEU A 108 19.08 -0.32 -12.65
C LEU A 108 18.00 -1.24 -12.05
N VAL A 109 18.30 -1.91 -10.93
CA VAL A 109 17.31 -2.63 -10.14
C VAL A 109 16.24 -1.67 -9.64
N LEU A 110 16.61 -0.51 -9.14
CA LEU A 110 15.67 0.51 -8.67
C LEU A 110 14.78 1.04 -9.81
N LEU A 111 15.38 1.37 -10.96
CA LEU A 111 14.64 1.77 -12.16
C LEU A 111 13.68 0.67 -12.62
N SER A 112 14.13 -0.59 -12.62
CA SER A 112 13.31 -1.74 -12.98
C SER A 112 12.10 -1.87 -12.05
N ARG A 113 12.28 -1.67 -10.75
CA ARG A 113 11.21 -1.68 -9.76
C ARG A 113 10.20 -0.57 -9.97
N ILE A 114 10.65 0.65 -10.29
CA ILE A 114 9.75 1.78 -10.63
C ILE A 114 8.87 1.42 -11.83
N ILE A 115 9.47 0.91 -12.91
CA ILE A 115 8.74 0.53 -14.13
C ILE A 115 7.78 -0.63 -13.83
N GLN A 116 8.24 -1.67 -13.14
CA GLN A 116 7.45 -2.83 -12.78
C GLN A 116 6.24 -2.44 -11.90
N THR A 117 6.46 -1.64 -10.85
CA THR A 117 5.39 -1.24 -9.94
C THR A 117 4.38 -0.29 -10.56
N ALA A 118 4.76 0.51 -11.56
CA ALA A 118 3.81 1.26 -12.37
C ALA A 118 2.81 0.33 -13.08
N GLY A 119 3.29 -0.84 -13.52
CA GLY A 119 2.41 -1.89 -14.06
C GLY A 119 1.55 -2.58 -13.00
N LEU A 120 2.11 -2.89 -11.82
CA LEU A 120 1.37 -3.51 -10.70
C LEU A 120 0.21 -2.63 -10.25
N ALA A 121 0.42 -1.31 -10.16
CA ALA A 121 -0.63 -0.33 -9.83
C ALA A 121 -1.83 -0.40 -10.79
N SER A 122 -1.62 -0.76 -12.06
CA SER A 122 -2.72 -0.96 -13.02
C SER A 122 -3.64 -2.11 -12.60
N ALA A 123 -3.07 -3.24 -12.20
CA ALA A 123 -3.84 -4.41 -11.79
C ALA A 123 -4.69 -4.11 -10.55
N GLU A 124 -4.08 -3.47 -9.55
CA GLU A 124 -4.73 -3.17 -8.28
C GLU A 124 -5.89 -2.18 -8.45
N THR A 125 -5.66 -1.11 -9.20
CA THR A 125 -6.65 -0.04 -9.39
C THR A 125 -7.76 -0.44 -10.36
N LEU A 126 -7.39 -1.01 -11.50
CA LEU A 126 -8.36 -1.28 -12.56
C LEU A 126 -9.29 -2.44 -12.23
N TYR A 127 -8.90 -3.38 -11.38
CA TYR A 127 -9.82 -4.39 -10.85
C TYR A 127 -11.01 -3.75 -10.13
N VAL A 128 -10.73 -2.86 -9.19
CA VAL A 128 -11.76 -2.18 -8.39
C VAL A 128 -12.67 -1.32 -9.27
N ILE A 129 -12.07 -0.57 -10.21
CA ILE A 129 -12.81 0.28 -11.14
C ILE A 129 -13.68 -0.56 -12.10
N TYR A 130 -13.14 -1.68 -12.58
CA TYR A 130 -13.89 -2.56 -13.48
C TYR A 130 -15.13 -3.14 -12.79
N VAL A 131 -14.96 -3.64 -11.57
CA VAL A 131 -16.07 -4.15 -10.75
C VAL A 131 -17.12 -3.06 -10.52
N ALA A 132 -16.70 -1.84 -10.17
CA ALA A 132 -17.60 -0.72 -9.92
C ALA A 132 -18.35 -0.23 -11.17
N LYS A 133 -17.71 -0.28 -12.36
CA LYS A 133 -18.31 0.21 -13.62
C LYS A 133 -19.19 -0.83 -14.33
N HIS A 134 -18.83 -2.12 -14.27
CA HIS A 134 -19.41 -3.14 -15.16
C HIS A 134 -20.31 -4.16 -14.46
N LEU A 135 -20.28 -4.22 -13.11
CA LEU A 135 -21.11 -5.16 -12.38
C LEU A 135 -22.34 -4.49 -11.75
N PRO A 136 -23.47 -5.21 -11.61
CA PRO A 136 -24.64 -4.74 -10.89
C PRO A 136 -24.30 -4.49 -9.41
N LYS A 137 -24.93 -3.47 -8.80
CA LYS A 137 -24.66 -3.05 -7.40
C LYS A 137 -24.76 -4.19 -6.37
N ASN A 138 -25.68 -5.13 -6.55
CA ASN A 138 -25.85 -6.30 -5.69
C ASN A 138 -24.66 -7.26 -5.75
N GLU A 139 -23.91 -7.30 -6.85
CA GLU A 139 -22.73 -8.16 -7.02
C GLU A 139 -21.42 -7.45 -6.69
N GLN A 140 -21.36 -6.12 -6.87
CA GLN A 140 -20.15 -5.33 -6.59
C GLN A 140 -19.60 -5.60 -5.19
N LYS A 141 -20.46 -5.62 -4.16
CA LYS A 141 -20.05 -5.86 -2.78
C LYS A 141 -19.34 -7.20 -2.60
N ARG A 142 -19.79 -8.25 -3.28
CA ARG A 142 -19.19 -9.58 -3.24
C ARG A 142 -17.79 -9.57 -3.89
N PHE A 143 -17.67 -9.02 -5.09
CA PHE A 143 -16.39 -9.01 -5.82
C PHE A 143 -15.36 -8.05 -5.20
N LEU A 144 -15.78 -6.91 -4.67
CA LEU A 144 -14.90 -6.04 -3.87
C LEU A 144 -14.47 -6.72 -2.56
N GLY A 145 -15.33 -7.55 -1.96
CA GLY A 145 -14.93 -8.40 -0.83
C GLY A 145 -13.83 -9.40 -1.19
N TYR A 146 -13.83 -9.92 -2.41
CA TYR A 146 -12.75 -10.79 -2.87
C TYR A 146 -11.39 -10.06 -2.96
N SER A 147 -11.35 -8.78 -3.31
CA SER A 147 -10.08 -8.04 -3.32
C SER A 147 -9.46 -7.94 -1.92
N THR A 148 -10.28 -7.73 -0.88
CA THR A 148 -9.79 -7.69 0.51
C THR A 148 -9.22 -9.03 0.96
N SER A 149 -9.94 -10.13 0.66
CA SER A 149 -9.45 -11.48 0.96
C SER A 149 -8.18 -11.83 0.18
N SER A 150 -8.11 -11.40 -1.08
CA SER A 150 -6.96 -11.60 -1.96
C SER A 150 -5.73 -10.82 -1.48
N TYR A 151 -5.92 -9.61 -0.96
CA TYR A 151 -4.83 -8.85 -0.35
C TYR A 151 -4.18 -9.64 0.80
N SER A 152 -5.00 -10.15 1.71
CA SER A 152 -4.49 -10.92 2.85
C SER A 152 -3.82 -12.24 2.42
N LEU A 153 -4.38 -12.93 1.43
CA LEU A 153 -3.78 -14.15 0.87
C LEU A 153 -2.44 -13.85 0.17
N SER A 154 -2.33 -12.72 -0.52
CA SER A 154 -1.11 -12.32 -1.21
C SER A 154 0.03 -11.96 -0.26
N LEU A 155 -0.26 -11.50 0.96
CA LEU A 155 0.75 -11.32 2.00
C LEU A 155 1.40 -12.66 2.39
N VAL A 156 0.59 -13.72 2.58
CA VAL A 156 1.10 -15.07 2.87
C VAL A 156 1.90 -15.62 1.71
N ILE A 157 1.32 -15.67 0.51
CA ILE A 157 1.98 -16.24 -0.67
C ILE A 157 3.20 -15.41 -1.05
N GLY A 158 3.12 -14.07 -0.98
CA GLY A 158 4.23 -13.16 -1.30
C GLY A 158 5.41 -13.34 -0.35
N SER A 159 5.16 -13.46 0.97
CA SER A 159 6.23 -13.70 1.92
C SER A 159 6.91 -15.05 1.71
N LEU A 160 6.13 -16.12 1.48
CA LEU A 160 6.68 -17.44 1.15
C LEU A 160 7.48 -17.42 -0.15
N THR A 161 6.92 -16.82 -1.21
CA THR A 161 7.61 -16.70 -2.50
C THR A 161 8.93 -15.95 -2.34
N GLY A 162 8.93 -14.80 -1.66
CA GLY A 162 10.14 -14.02 -1.40
C GLY A 162 11.16 -14.80 -0.59
N GLY A 163 10.74 -15.40 0.53
CA GLY A 163 11.61 -16.16 1.41
C GLY A 163 12.25 -17.38 0.75
N PHE A 164 11.43 -18.24 0.14
CA PHE A 164 11.92 -19.47 -0.48
C PHE A 164 12.73 -19.23 -1.76
N VAL A 165 12.26 -18.37 -2.66
CA VAL A 165 12.99 -18.06 -3.90
C VAL A 165 14.34 -17.43 -3.58
N SER A 166 14.39 -16.51 -2.63
CA SER A 166 15.65 -15.86 -2.24
C SER A 166 16.62 -16.82 -1.55
N THR A 167 16.12 -17.79 -0.77
CA THR A 167 16.96 -18.75 -0.03
C THR A 167 17.49 -19.84 -0.94
N TYR A 168 16.66 -20.42 -1.81
CA TYR A 168 17.01 -21.63 -2.57
C TYR A 168 17.46 -21.37 -4.01
N LEU A 169 17.16 -20.19 -4.56
CA LEU A 169 17.59 -19.77 -5.90
C LEU A 169 18.48 -18.52 -5.81
N ASN A 170 17.89 -17.37 -6.01
CA ASN A 170 18.48 -16.04 -5.88
C ASN A 170 17.33 -15.04 -5.84
N TRP A 171 17.46 -13.94 -5.09
CA TRP A 171 16.47 -12.89 -5.06
C TRP A 171 16.10 -12.33 -6.44
N ALA A 172 17.07 -12.30 -7.39
CA ALA A 172 16.83 -11.84 -8.75
C ALA A 172 15.86 -12.74 -9.52
N ALA A 173 15.72 -14.02 -9.17
CA ALA A 173 14.74 -14.91 -9.77
C ALA A 173 13.29 -14.44 -9.54
N LEU A 174 13.05 -13.60 -8.52
CA LEU A 174 11.76 -12.95 -8.32
C LEU A 174 11.34 -12.07 -9.50
N PHE A 175 12.28 -11.55 -10.30
CA PHE A 175 11.95 -10.82 -11.52
C PHE A 175 11.41 -11.71 -12.65
N LEU A 176 11.62 -13.02 -12.60
CA LEU A 176 11.09 -13.96 -13.60
C LEU A 176 9.62 -14.30 -13.36
N ILE A 177 9.18 -14.29 -12.09
CA ILE A 177 7.79 -14.62 -11.73
C ILE A 177 6.79 -13.68 -12.39
N PRO A 178 6.97 -12.34 -12.39
CA PRO A 178 6.05 -11.40 -13.01
C PRO A 178 5.85 -11.61 -14.50
N LEU A 179 6.79 -12.23 -15.21
CA LEU A 179 6.67 -12.54 -16.63
C LEU A 179 5.50 -13.50 -16.92
N LEU A 180 5.07 -14.28 -15.92
CA LEU A 180 3.88 -15.13 -16.02
C LEU A 180 2.60 -14.31 -16.27
N SER A 181 2.58 -13.00 -15.95
CA SER A 181 1.46 -12.11 -16.27
C SER A 181 1.18 -12.00 -17.78
N ILE A 182 2.19 -12.26 -18.63
CA ILE A 182 2.03 -12.31 -20.10
C ILE A 182 0.98 -13.35 -20.51
N ALA A 183 0.89 -14.47 -19.77
CA ALA A 183 -0.12 -15.50 -20.03
C ALA A 183 -1.57 -15.01 -19.83
N LEU A 184 -1.78 -13.90 -19.13
CA LEU A 184 -3.09 -13.28 -18.95
C LEU A 184 -3.50 -12.41 -20.15
N LEU A 185 -2.55 -11.98 -21.00
CA LEU A 185 -2.85 -11.13 -22.18
C LEU A 185 -3.94 -11.71 -23.11
N PRO A 186 -3.85 -12.99 -23.54
CA PRO A 186 -4.89 -13.55 -24.41
C PRO A 186 -6.27 -13.54 -23.75
N LEU A 187 -6.33 -13.77 -22.42
CA LEU A 187 -7.58 -13.78 -21.66
C LEU A 187 -8.16 -12.37 -21.53
N ILE A 188 -7.33 -11.38 -21.24
CA ILE A 188 -7.72 -9.96 -21.19
C ILE A 188 -8.23 -9.52 -22.57
N LEU A 189 -7.49 -9.85 -23.63
CA LEU A 189 -7.87 -9.51 -24.98
C LEU A 189 -9.18 -10.19 -25.45
N LYS A 190 -9.48 -11.38 -24.93
CA LYS A 190 -10.69 -12.15 -25.27
C LYS A 190 -11.93 -11.67 -24.51
N TYR A 191 -11.80 -11.45 -23.19
CA TYR A 191 -12.96 -11.25 -22.31
C TYR A 191 -13.27 -9.77 -22.03
N MET A 192 -12.31 -8.86 -22.24
CA MET A 192 -12.57 -7.45 -21.97
C MET A 192 -13.07 -6.70 -23.20
N PRO A 193 -14.16 -5.91 -23.04
CA PRO A 193 -14.70 -5.11 -24.14
C PRO A 193 -13.69 -4.03 -24.57
N LYS A 194 -13.72 -3.69 -25.86
CA LYS A 194 -13.12 -2.47 -26.38
C LYS A 194 -14.07 -1.32 -26.07
N GLU A 195 -13.75 -0.52 -25.08
CA GLU A 195 -14.46 0.71 -24.79
C GLU A 195 -13.92 1.84 -25.68
N GLU A 196 -14.80 2.76 -26.11
CA GLU A 196 -14.38 3.95 -26.84
C GLU A 196 -13.65 4.91 -25.90
N SER A 197 -12.52 5.43 -26.36
CA SER A 197 -11.70 6.38 -25.63
C SER A 197 -12.36 7.76 -25.64
N LYS A 198 -12.51 8.37 -24.44
CA LYS A 198 -12.97 9.76 -24.27
C LYS A 198 -11.78 10.62 -23.79
N LYS A 199 -11.79 11.92 -24.08
CA LYS A 199 -10.73 12.83 -23.58
C LYS A 199 -10.93 13.06 -22.07
N SER A 200 -9.99 12.61 -21.25
CA SER A 200 -9.87 12.98 -19.84
C SER A 200 -8.54 13.70 -19.59
N ARG A 201 -8.46 14.43 -18.51
CA ARG A 201 -7.25 15.15 -18.09
C ARG A 201 -6.79 14.56 -16.78
N VAL A 202 -5.56 14.01 -16.75
CA VAL A 202 -4.87 13.59 -15.54
C VAL A 202 -4.22 14.82 -14.92
N ASP A 203 -4.33 14.96 -13.61
CA ASP A 203 -3.64 16.01 -12.85
C ASP A 203 -2.16 15.63 -12.63
N ILE A 204 -1.38 15.69 -13.70
CA ILE A 204 0.06 15.36 -13.67
C ILE A 204 0.81 16.29 -12.72
N VAL A 205 0.46 17.59 -12.71
CA VAL A 205 1.18 18.60 -11.89
C VAL A 205 0.95 18.34 -10.40
N GLY A 206 -0.29 18.11 -9.98
CA GLY A 206 -0.60 17.77 -8.58
C GLY A 206 0.12 16.50 -8.11
N LEU A 207 0.13 15.46 -8.95
CA LEU A 207 0.80 14.20 -8.65
C LEU A 207 2.33 14.33 -8.58
N LEU A 208 2.95 15.09 -9.48
CA LEU A 208 4.39 15.36 -9.43
C LEU A 208 4.77 16.16 -8.19
N LEU A 209 3.95 17.12 -7.77
CA LEU A 209 4.19 17.88 -6.53
C LEU A 209 4.08 16.99 -5.28
N ILE A 210 3.12 16.06 -5.23
CA ILE A 210 3.03 15.08 -4.13
C ILE A 210 4.25 14.14 -4.15
N ALA A 211 4.67 13.67 -5.32
CA ALA A 211 5.89 12.88 -5.45
C ALA A 211 7.11 13.64 -4.94
N ALA A 212 7.24 14.92 -5.31
CA ALA A 212 8.34 15.78 -4.86
C ALA A 212 8.32 15.98 -3.33
N ILE A 213 7.14 16.22 -2.74
CA ILE A 213 6.96 16.32 -1.28
C ILE A 213 7.42 15.03 -0.60
N ALA A 214 6.88 13.87 -1.01
CA ALA A 214 7.21 12.59 -0.41
C ALA A 214 8.70 12.25 -0.54
N THR A 215 9.27 12.42 -1.75
CA THR A 215 10.69 12.15 -2.01
C THR A 215 11.60 13.08 -1.22
N SER A 216 11.26 14.37 -1.08
CA SER A 216 12.05 15.32 -0.28
C SER A 216 12.10 14.92 1.20
N VAL A 217 10.98 14.45 1.77
CA VAL A 217 10.95 13.93 3.14
C VAL A 217 11.84 12.69 3.27
N MET A 218 11.74 11.77 2.32
CA MET A 218 12.53 10.53 2.33
C MET A 218 14.04 10.82 2.23
N LEU A 219 14.44 11.71 1.30
CA LEU A 219 15.84 12.14 1.13
C LEU A 219 16.37 12.84 2.38
N TYR A 220 15.56 13.70 3.00
CA TYR A 220 15.97 14.35 4.25
C TYR A 220 16.22 13.34 5.37
N ILE A 221 15.35 12.34 5.52
CA ILE A 221 15.52 11.28 6.53
C ILE A 221 16.76 10.41 6.23
N THR A 222 17.08 10.23 4.94
CA THR A 222 18.23 9.41 4.51
C THR A 222 19.56 10.11 4.75
N ASP A 223 19.69 11.38 4.31
CA ASP A 223 20.99 12.06 4.21
C ASP A 223 21.15 13.22 5.19
N PHE A 224 20.04 13.68 5.83
CA PHE A 224 19.97 14.83 6.73
C PHE A 224 20.51 16.15 6.13
N TYR A 225 20.51 16.31 4.80
CA TYR A 225 20.90 17.57 4.16
C TYR A 225 19.77 18.59 4.20
N TRP A 226 20.05 19.77 4.75
CA TRP A 226 19.09 20.88 4.89
C TRP A 226 18.44 21.34 3.57
N ILE A 227 19.12 21.13 2.43
CA ILE A 227 18.60 21.48 1.11
C ILE A 227 17.26 20.76 0.82
N TYR A 228 17.07 19.52 1.31
CA TYR A 228 15.84 18.77 1.13
C TYR A 228 14.65 19.39 1.90
N ILE A 229 14.91 20.12 2.99
CA ILE A 229 13.88 20.89 3.70
C ILE A 229 13.41 22.07 2.84
N LEU A 230 14.33 22.74 2.14
CA LEU A 230 13.96 23.82 1.22
C LEU A 230 13.14 23.29 0.04
N VAL A 231 13.55 22.16 -0.54
CA VAL A 231 12.79 21.51 -1.64
C VAL A 231 11.41 21.09 -1.14
N LEU A 232 11.32 20.54 0.07
CA LEU A 232 10.06 20.18 0.71
C LEU A 232 9.16 21.42 0.87
N ALA A 233 9.67 22.49 1.48
CA ALA A 233 8.91 23.72 1.70
C ALA A 233 8.43 24.35 0.39
N ALA A 234 9.30 24.40 -0.63
CA ALA A 234 8.96 24.88 -1.96
C ALA A 234 7.86 24.00 -2.61
N SER A 235 8.00 22.67 -2.55
CA SER A 235 7.04 21.73 -3.11
C SER A 235 5.67 21.81 -2.43
N VAL A 236 5.63 21.96 -1.10
CA VAL A 236 4.40 22.17 -0.34
C VAL A 236 3.75 23.50 -0.71
N ALA A 237 4.53 24.59 -0.76
CA ALA A 237 4.02 25.90 -1.16
C ALA A 237 3.45 25.90 -2.58
N LEU A 238 4.16 25.29 -3.53
CA LEU A 238 3.70 25.13 -4.91
C LEU A 238 2.45 24.27 -5.00
N PHE A 239 2.36 23.17 -4.22
CA PHE A 239 1.18 22.32 -4.17
C PHE A 239 -0.05 23.08 -3.66
N LEU A 240 0.09 23.80 -2.55
CA LEU A 240 -0.99 24.63 -1.98
C LEU A 240 -1.44 25.74 -2.94
N LEU A 241 -0.49 26.42 -3.61
CA LEU A 241 -0.80 27.41 -4.64
C LEU A 241 -1.50 26.79 -5.85
N TYR A 242 -1.05 25.60 -6.26
CA TYR A 242 -1.63 24.87 -7.39
C TYR A 242 -3.08 24.46 -7.10
N ILE A 243 -3.36 23.78 -5.99
CA ILE A 243 -4.71 23.35 -5.64
C ILE A 243 -5.67 24.50 -5.33
N SER A 244 -5.14 25.69 -4.94
CA SER A 244 -5.95 26.87 -4.71
C SER A 244 -6.38 27.59 -6.00
N LYS A 245 -5.60 27.45 -7.08
CA LYS A 245 -5.84 28.16 -8.36
C LYS A 245 -6.34 27.24 -9.47
N SER A 246 -6.01 25.97 -9.44
CA SER A 246 -6.34 25.02 -10.51
C SER A 246 -7.74 24.43 -10.33
N LYS A 247 -8.58 24.58 -11.36
CA LYS A 247 -9.88 23.90 -11.45
C LYS A 247 -9.78 22.41 -11.86
N HIS A 248 -8.56 21.94 -12.19
CA HIS A 248 -8.29 20.60 -12.70
C HIS A 248 -7.51 19.75 -11.68
N SER A 249 -7.31 20.27 -10.48
CA SER A 249 -6.71 19.54 -9.38
C SER A 249 -7.61 18.38 -8.97
N PHE A 250 -7.04 17.17 -8.79
CA PHE A 250 -7.79 15.98 -8.38
C PHE A 250 -8.33 16.10 -6.94
N ILE A 251 -7.77 17.04 -6.15
CA ILE A 251 -8.27 17.37 -4.82
C ILE A 251 -8.50 18.88 -4.71
N ASP A 252 -9.65 19.27 -4.14
CA ASP A 252 -9.98 20.67 -3.90
C ASP A 252 -9.40 21.11 -2.55
N ILE A 253 -8.97 22.37 -2.46
CA ILE A 253 -8.52 22.98 -1.20
C ILE A 253 -9.62 22.94 -0.11
N ALA A 254 -10.88 22.84 -0.51
CA ALA A 254 -12.02 22.70 0.40
C ALA A 254 -11.91 21.43 1.28
N PHE A 255 -11.29 20.36 0.79
CA PHE A 255 -11.04 19.15 1.57
C PHE A 255 -10.18 19.44 2.79
N PHE A 256 -9.14 20.27 2.65
CA PHE A 256 -8.24 20.65 3.73
C PHE A 256 -8.84 21.62 4.74
N LYS A 257 -9.97 22.27 4.41
CA LYS A 257 -10.75 23.10 5.36
C LYS A 257 -11.56 22.24 6.32
N ASN A 258 -11.87 20.99 5.96
CA ASN A 258 -12.60 20.09 6.85
C ASN A 258 -11.66 19.51 7.91
N LYS A 259 -11.74 20.06 9.14
CA LYS A 259 -10.89 19.68 10.26
C LYS A 259 -10.96 18.18 10.58
N ARG A 260 -12.15 17.55 10.47
CA ARG A 260 -12.32 16.12 10.75
C ARG A 260 -11.58 15.27 9.70
N PHE A 261 -11.75 15.58 8.42
CA PHE A 261 -11.06 14.91 7.34
C PHE A 261 -9.55 14.99 7.52
N VAL A 262 -9.00 16.20 7.71
CA VAL A 262 -7.56 16.41 7.91
C VAL A 262 -7.04 15.68 9.15
N SER A 263 -7.80 15.68 10.26
CA SER A 263 -7.42 14.99 11.50
C SER A 263 -7.36 13.47 11.31
N VAL A 264 -8.34 12.88 10.61
CA VAL A 264 -8.33 11.44 10.30
C VAL A 264 -7.17 11.08 9.39
N LEU A 265 -6.89 11.88 8.35
CA LEU A 265 -5.74 11.68 7.48
C LEU A 265 -4.41 11.79 8.22
N ALA A 266 -4.26 12.77 9.11
CA ALA A 266 -3.04 12.93 9.91
C ALA A 266 -2.79 11.71 10.80
N VAL A 267 -3.84 11.22 11.46
CA VAL A 267 -3.76 10.00 12.27
C VAL A 267 -3.44 8.78 11.40
N ALA A 268 -4.12 8.64 10.25
CA ALA A 268 -3.84 7.56 9.30
C ALA A 268 -2.39 7.61 8.83
N PHE A 269 -1.87 8.79 8.49
CA PHE A 269 -0.48 8.98 8.09
C PHE A 269 0.50 8.52 9.17
N ILE A 270 0.31 8.97 10.41
CA ILE A 270 1.22 8.61 11.51
C ILE A 270 1.19 7.10 11.77
N ILE A 271 0.01 6.49 11.90
CA ILE A 271 -0.09 5.08 12.28
C ILE A 271 0.33 4.14 11.16
N TYR A 272 -0.01 4.45 9.89
CA TYR A 272 0.38 3.61 8.76
C TYR A 272 1.88 3.73 8.42
N SER A 273 2.57 4.81 8.82
CA SER A 273 4.02 4.85 8.72
C SER A 273 4.68 3.77 9.60
N VAL A 274 4.09 3.43 10.74
CA VAL A 274 4.57 2.34 11.60
C VAL A 274 4.35 0.96 10.95
N GLN A 275 3.31 0.79 10.16
CA GLN A 275 2.92 -0.51 9.60
C GLN A 275 4.05 -1.15 8.77
N LEU A 276 4.43 -0.53 7.66
CA LEU A 276 5.49 -1.08 6.83
C LEU A 276 6.88 -0.87 7.44
N GLY A 277 7.05 0.11 8.34
CA GLY A 277 8.27 0.24 9.12
C GLY A 277 8.56 -1.03 9.93
N TYR A 278 7.59 -1.55 10.68
CA TYR A 278 7.77 -2.77 11.46
C TYR A 278 7.88 -4.04 10.58
N ILE A 279 7.07 -4.15 9.53
CA ILE A 279 7.15 -5.27 8.58
C ILE A 279 8.52 -5.30 7.89
N PHE A 280 9.07 -4.14 7.52
CA PHE A 280 10.41 -4.02 6.94
C PHE A 280 11.52 -4.36 7.95
N LEU A 281 11.36 -3.94 9.21
CA LEU A 281 12.30 -4.24 10.29
C LEU A 281 12.42 -5.74 10.57
N PHE A 282 11.31 -6.46 10.47
CA PHE A 282 11.17 -7.83 10.96
C PHE A 282 12.23 -8.81 10.39
N PRO A 283 12.46 -8.90 9.05
CA PRO A 283 13.48 -9.78 8.51
C PRO A 283 14.90 -9.38 8.94
N PHE A 284 15.23 -8.09 8.97
CA PHE A 284 16.54 -7.62 9.42
C PHE A 284 16.81 -7.96 10.88
N LEU A 285 15.78 -7.79 11.73
CA LEU A 285 15.88 -8.10 13.16
C LEU A 285 16.11 -9.60 13.37
N LEU A 286 15.30 -10.45 12.75
CA LEU A 286 15.39 -11.90 12.96
C LEU A 286 16.66 -12.49 12.35
N GLU A 287 17.12 -11.99 11.21
CA GLU A 287 18.41 -12.42 10.64
C GLU A 287 19.57 -12.02 11.56
N LYS A 288 19.66 -10.74 11.97
CA LYS A 288 20.80 -10.24 12.73
C LYS A 288 20.83 -10.74 14.19
N VAL A 289 19.67 -10.90 14.84
CA VAL A 289 19.61 -11.27 16.26
C VAL A 289 19.60 -12.79 16.44
N TYR A 290 18.96 -13.53 15.53
CA TYR A 290 18.76 -14.98 15.67
C TYR A 290 19.45 -15.80 14.58
N GLY A 291 20.08 -15.19 13.57
CA GLY A 291 20.74 -15.88 12.48
C GLY A 291 19.79 -16.67 11.58
N LEU A 292 18.50 -16.32 11.54
CA LEU A 292 17.47 -17.04 10.77
C LEU A 292 17.58 -16.73 9.28
N HIS A 293 17.37 -17.74 8.44
CA HIS A 293 17.26 -17.58 7.00
C HIS A 293 15.87 -17.03 6.60
N LEU A 294 15.78 -16.42 5.40
CA LEU A 294 14.55 -15.76 4.94
C LEU A 294 13.38 -16.72 4.74
N ASP A 295 13.61 -17.99 4.39
CA ASP A 295 12.58 -19.03 4.31
C ASP A 295 11.91 -19.24 5.67
N THR A 296 12.71 -19.40 6.73
CA THR A 296 12.22 -19.53 8.12
C THR A 296 11.51 -18.26 8.56
N ILE A 297 12.08 -17.07 8.28
CA ILE A 297 11.46 -15.78 8.61
C ILE A 297 10.10 -15.63 7.92
N SER A 298 9.99 -16.05 6.65
CA SER A 298 8.74 -16.02 5.91
C SER A 298 7.65 -16.90 6.55
N LEU A 299 8.02 -18.07 7.06
CA LEU A 299 7.11 -18.96 7.81
C LEU A 299 6.64 -18.31 9.13
N LEU A 300 7.52 -17.59 9.84
CA LEU A 300 7.19 -16.91 11.08
C LEU A 300 6.25 -15.70 10.88
N LEU A 301 6.15 -15.16 9.68
CA LEU A 301 5.18 -14.10 9.32
C LEU A 301 3.76 -14.63 9.09
N ILE A 302 3.61 -15.92 8.71
CA ILE A 302 2.29 -16.51 8.35
C ILE A 302 1.27 -16.36 9.47
N PRO A 303 1.56 -16.69 10.75
CA PRO A 303 0.57 -16.56 11.83
C PRO A 303 0.03 -15.13 11.94
N GLY A 304 0.89 -14.11 11.74
CA GLY A 304 0.48 -12.71 11.72
C GLY A 304 -0.49 -12.39 10.58
N TYR A 305 -0.16 -12.83 9.37
CA TYR A 305 -1.02 -12.58 8.21
C TYR A 305 -2.34 -13.36 8.26
N VAL A 306 -2.32 -14.61 8.77
CA VAL A 306 -3.54 -15.39 9.01
C VAL A 306 -4.43 -14.69 10.04
N THR A 307 -3.83 -14.16 11.11
CA THR A 307 -4.58 -13.37 12.11
C THR A 307 -5.23 -12.15 11.45
N ALA A 308 -4.51 -11.44 10.57
CA ALA A 308 -5.07 -10.30 9.83
C ALA A 308 -6.27 -10.71 8.95
N VAL A 309 -6.20 -11.88 8.28
CA VAL A 309 -7.33 -12.43 7.50
C VAL A 309 -8.53 -12.67 8.38
N VAL A 310 -8.37 -13.38 9.48
CA VAL A 310 -9.45 -13.77 10.40
C VAL A 310 -10.10 -12.53 11.03
N VAL A 311 -9.29 -11.61 11.54
CA VAL A 311 -9.76 -10.37 12.16
C VAL A 311 -10.42 -9.45 11.12
N GLY A 312 -9.82 -9.30 9.95
CA GLY A 312 -10.38 -8.51 8.84
C GLY A 312 -11.75 -9.04 8.38
N ALA A 313 -11.88 -10.36 8.21
CA ALA A 313 -13.15 -10.99 7.87
C ALA A 313 -14.22 -10.80 8.96
N SER A 314 -13.80 -10.74 10.22
CA SER A 314 -14.69 -10.56 11.39
C SER A 314 -15.02 -9.09 11.65
N SER A 315 -14.33 -8.14 11.02
CA SER A 315 -14.47 -6.70 11.30
C SER A 315 -15.90 -6.18 11.12
N GLY A 316 -16.61 -6.66 10.09
CA GLY A 316 -18.03 -6.32 9.85
C GLY A 316 -18.98 -6.84 10.93
N THR A 317 -18.65 -7.90 11.62
CA THR A 317 -19.43 -8.40 12.78
C THR A 317 -19.12 -7.59 14.02
N ILE A 318 -17.85 -7.29 14.25
CA ILE A 318 -17.39 -6.52 15.41
C ILE A 318 -17.90 -5.07 15.35
N SER A 319 -17.96 -4.49 14.15
CA SER A 319 -18.48 -3.12 13.93
C SER A 319 -19.96 -2.94 14.30
N LYS A 320 -20.71 -4.01 14.48
CA LYS A 320 -22.09 -3.93 15.00
C LYS A 320 -22.15 -3.59 16.50
N TYR A 321 -21.08 -3.86 17.23
CA TYR A 321 -20.99 -3.68 18.68
C TYR A 321 -20.12 -2.51 19.11
N LEU A 322 -19.22 -2.05 18.23
CA LEU A 322 -18.25 -1.00 18.52
C LEU A 322 -18.39 0.14 17.52
N SER A 323 -18.38 1.38 18.03
CA SER A 323 -18.28 2.56 17.16
C SER A 323 -16.91 2.63 16.46
N ASN A 324 -16.82 3.37 15.36
CA ASN A 324 -15.56 3.59 14.66
C ASN A 324 -14.46 4.12 15.61
N LYS A 325 -14.82 5.06 16.49
CA LYS A 325 -13.91 5.63 17.48
C LYS A 325 -13.37 4.59 18.45
N GLN A 326 -14.23 3.72 18.98
CA GLN A 326 -13.82 2.63 19.89
C GLN A 326 -12.93 1.64 19.16
N SER A 327 -13.32 1.22 17.95
CA SER A 327 -12.56 0.26 17.14
C SER A 327 -11.14 0.77 16.84
N VAL A 328 -11.01 2.03 16.40
CA VAL A 328 -9.71 2.64 16.10
C VAL A 328 -8.86 2.79 17.36
N SER A 329 -9.45 3.22 18.50
CA SER A 329 -8.72 3.35 19.76
C SER A 329 -8.20 2.01 20.27
N ILE A 330 -9.04 0.97 20.27
CA ILE A 330 -8.66 -0.39 20.67
C ILE A 330 -7.53 -0.91 19.76
N ALA A 331 -7.67 -0.75 18.44
CA ALA A 331 -6.64 -1.17 17.50
C ALA A 331 -5.30 -0.49 17.77
N MET A 332 -5.28 0.83 18.00
CA MET A 332 -4.03 1.55 18.30
C MET A 332 -3.39 1.11 19.60
N ILE A 333 -4.19 0.84 20.66
CA ILE A 333 -3.69 0.30 21.92
C ILE A 333 -3.06 -1.09 21.69
N MET A 334 -3.72 -1.95 20.91
CA MET A 334 -3.18 -3.27 20.60
C MET A 334 -1.91 -3.21 19.71
N ILE A 335 -1.83 -2.25 18.77
CA ILE A 335 -0.60 -2.01 17.99
C ILE A 335 0.53 -1.56 18.93
N ALA A 336 0.27 -0.63 19.86
CA ALA A 336 1.28 -0.21 20.82
C ALA A 336 1.73 -1.40 21.69
N ALA A 337 0.80 -2.19 22.22
CA ALA A 337 1.10 -3.38 23.02
C ALA A 337 1.93 -4.41 22.23
N SER A 338 1.61 -4.61 20.94
CA SER A 338 2.35 -5.54 20.07
C SER A 338 3.80 -5.14 19.87
N LEU A 339 4.10 -3.84 19.81
CA LEU A 339 5.46 -3.30 19.66
C LEU A 339 6.22 -3.22 21.01
N ILE A 340 5.51 -2.96 22.10
CA ILE A 340 6.10 -2.93 23.45
C ILE A 340 6.52 -4.35 23.90
N LEU A 341 5.78 -5.38 23.53
CA LEU A 341 6.08 -6.77 23.89
C LEU A 341 7.52 -7.19 23.53
N PRO A 342 8.00 -7.04 22.28
CA PRO A 342 9.38 -7.38 21.94
C PRO A 342 10.41 -6.38 22.49
N VAL A 343 10.02 -5.18 22.92
CA VAL A 343 10.92 -4.25 23.64
C VAL A 343 11.22 -4.79 25.05
N LEU A 344 10.18 -5.24 25.76
CA LEU A 344 10.30 -5.76 27.13
C LEU A 344 11.05 -7.11 27.15
N LEU A 345 10.80 -7.96 26.15
CA LEU A 345 11.37 -9.31 26.04
C LEU A 345 12.45 -9.38 24.94
N TYR A 346 13.21 -8.30 24.75
CA TYR A 346 14.22 -8.23 23.70
C TYR A 346 15.32 -9.29 23.91
N GLY A 347 15.63 -10.04 22.84
CA GLY A 347 16.57 -11.18 22.91
C GLY A 347 15.97 -12.44 23.53
N GLY A 348 14.68 -12.41 23.89
CA GLY A 348 13.93 -13.58 24.35
C GLY A 348 13.59 -14.57 23.22
N PRO A 349 12.74 -15.58 23.50
CA PRO A 349 12.38 -16.58 22.47
C PRO A 349 11.73 -15.97 21.22
N VAL A 350 12.03 -16.52 20.04
CA VAL A 350 11.49 -16.05 18.74
C VAL A 350 9.95 -15.95 18.73
N ILE A 351 9.26 -16.80 19.49
CA ILE A 351 7.80 -16.79 19.62
C ILE A 351 7.24 -15.44 20.08
N VAL A 352 8.02 -14.64 20.83
CA VAL A 352 7.63 -13.28 21.24
C VAL A 352 7.38 -12.38 20.04
N TYR A 353 8.24 -12.48 19.04
CA TYR A 353 8.12 -11.71 17.79
C TYR A 353 6.96 -12.20 16.91
N VAL A 354 6.68 -13.51 16.91
CA VAL A 354 5.53 -14.08 16.22
C VAL A 354 4.23 -13.57 16.85
N ILE A 355 4.11 -13.63 18.17
CA ILE A 355 2.93 -13.10 18.91
C ILE A 355 2.78 -11.59 18.64
N SER A 356 3.89 -10.84 18.70
CA SER A 356 3.91 -9.43 18.36
C SER A 356 3.35 -9.19 16.96
N MET A 357 3.82 -9.95 15.94
CA MET A 357 3.36 -9.82 14.55
C MET A 357 1.88 -10.22 14.39
N MET A 358 1.38 -11.21 15.14
CA MET A 358 -0.03 -11.58 15.13
C MET A 358 -0.91 -10.44 15.67
N LEU A 359 -0.57 -9.90 16.83
CA LEU A 359 -1.29 -8.76 17.42
C LEU A 359 -1.23 -7.53 16.52
N PHE A 360 -0.05 -7.25 15.97
CA PHE A 360 0.20 -6.12 15.08
C PHE A 360 -0.66 -6.19 13.81
N SER A 361 -0.52 -7.26 13.04
CA SER A 361 -1.21 -7.44 11.77
C SER A 361 -2.73 -7.54 11.94
N GLY A 362 -3.19 -8.23 12.99
CA GLY A 362 -4.61 -8.30 13.34
C GLY A 362 -5.20 -6.94 13.68
N SER A 363 -4.47 -6.12 14.43
CA SER A 363 -4.91 -4.79 14.82
C SER A 363 -5.01 -3.83 13.64
N PHE A 364 -4.07 -3.88 12.69
CA PHE A 364 -4.16 -3.10 11.44
C PHE A 364 -5.34 -3.54 10.57
N ALA A 365 -5.59 -4.84 10.46
CA ALA A 365 -6.74 -5.35 9.73
C ALA A 365 -8.07 -4.92 10.37
N PHE A 366 -8.12 -4.87 11.70
CA PHE A 366 -9.29 -4.39 12.45
C PHE A 366 -9.51 -2.88 12.29
N MET A 367 -8.44 -2.08 12.24
CA MET A 367 -8.50 -0.63 12.19
C MET A 367 -8.89 -0.09 10.80
N TYR A 368 -8.55 -0.80 9.71
CA TYR A 368 -8.64 -0.26 8.35
C TYR A 368 -10.04 0.25 7.99
N ALA A 369 -11.06 -0.58 8.16
CA ALA A 369 -12.43 -0.23 7.77
C ALA A 369 -13.03 0.91 8.62
N PRO A 370 -12.94 0.91 9.97
CA PRO A 370 -13.42 2.01 10.79
C PRO A 370 -12.72 3.36 10.52
N LEU A 371 -11.41 3.32 10.23
CA LEU A 371 -10.65 4.54 9.95
C LEU A 371 -11.00 5.11 8.58
N LEU A 372 -11.13 4.25 7.55
CA LEU A 372 -11.59 4.64 6.22
C LEU A 372 -13.00 5.22 6.27
N ASP A 373 -13.92 4.57 6.97
CA ASP A 373 -15.31 5.04 7.12
C ASP A 373 -15.36 6.41 7.83
N SER A 374 -14.53 6.60 8.86
CA SER A 374 -14.38 7.91 9.53
C SER A 374 -13.87 9.00 8.59
N CYS A 375 -13.04 8.64 7.61
CA CYS A 375 -12.52 9.56 6.60
C CYS A 375 -13.60 9.90 5.56
N VAL A 376 -14.29 8.89 5.04
CA VAL A 376 -15.32 9.05 4.00
C VAL A 376 -16.55 9.80 4.55
N SER A 377 -16.98 9.49 5.78
CA SER A 377 -18.13 10.16 6.43
C SER A 377 -17.87 11.63 6.80
N ALA A 378 -16.63 12.11 6.71
CA ALA A 378 -16.30 13.51 6.97
C ALA A 378 -16.71 14.46 5.82
N LEU A 379 -16.99 13.94 4.62
CA LEU A 379 -17.28 14.70 3.42
C LEU A 379 -18.56 14.21 2.72
N PRO A 380 -19.17 15.00 1.82
CA PRO A 380 -20.37 14.60 1.10
C PRO A 380 -20.18 13.32 0.29
N SER A 381 -21.20 12.46 0.24
CA SER A 381 -21.17 11.16 -0.46
C SER A 381 -20.82 11.27 -1.95
N SER A 382 -21.11 12.40 -2.60
CA SER A 382 -20.72 12.68 -3.99
C SER A 382 -19.20 12.72 -4.21
N GLN A 383 -18.41 12.91 -3.15
CA GLN A 383 -16.95 13.00 -3.18
C GLN A 383 -16.24 11.75 -2.65
N SER A 384 -16.99 10.71 -2.26
CA SER A 384 -16.44 9.50 -1.63
C SER A 384 -15.32 8.84 -2.44
N GLY A 385 -15.43 8.79 -3.77
CA GLY A 385 -14.39 8.23 -4.64
C GLY A 385 -13.06 8.98 -4.54
N THR A 386 -13.09 10.31 -4.58
CA THR A 386 -11.90 11.17 -4.41
C THR A 386 -11.29 11.02 -3.02
N VAL A 387 -12.15 10.96 -1.98
CA VAL A 387 -11.72 10.75 -0.58
C VAL A 387 -10.97 9.43 -0.43
N ILE A 388 -11.52 8.33 -0.96
CA ILE A 388 -10.90 6.99 -0.91
C ILE A 388 -9.57 6.99 -1.66
N GLY A 389 -9.53 7.59 -2.85
CA GLY A 389 -8.30 7.71 -3.63
C GLY A 389 -7.20 8.47 -2.89
N PHE A 390 -7.55 9.62 -2.29
CA PHE A 390 -6.60 10.42 -1.52
C PHE A 390 -6.17 9.74 -0.21
N TYR A 391 -7.10 9.06 0.47
CA TYR A 391 -6.79 8.24 1.63
C TYR A 391 -5.76 7.15 1.29
N ASN A 392 -5.99 6.37 0.23
CA ASN A 392 -5.06 5.33 -0.21
C ASN A 392 -3.69 5.89 -0.62
N LEU A 393 -3.67 7.03 -1.34
CA LEU A 393 -2.42 7.72 -1.65
C LEU A 393 -1.67 8.13 -0.36
N THR A 394 -2.39 8.68 0.62
CA THR A 394 -1.84 9.05 1.93
C THR A 394 -1.24 7.84 2.65
N LEU A 395 -1.91 6.68 2.64
CA LEU A 395 -1.39 5.44 3.23
C LEU A 395 -0.11 4.98 2.53
N ASN A 396 -0.08 4.98 1.20
CA ASN A 396 1.11 4.55 0.44
C ASN A 396 2.31 5.48 0.71
N VAL A 397 2.10 6.78 0.77
CA VAL A 397 3.16 7.75 1.15
C VAL A 397 3.63 7.52 2.59
N ALA A 398 2.70 7.36 3.53
CA ALA A 398 3.00 7.12 4.95
C ALA A 398 3.83 5.84 5.14
N THR A 399 3.41 4.75 4.52
CA THR A 399 4.12 3.46 4.61
C THR A 399 5.51 3.53 3.98
N SER A 400 5.68 4.25 2.88
CA SER A 400 6.98 4.48 2.25
C SER A 400 7.92 5.27 3.17
N ILE A 401 7.45 6.35 3.79
CA ILE A 401 8.21 7.12 4.79
C ILE A 401 8.55 6.22 5.99
N GLY A 402 7.63 5.35 6.41
CA GLY A 402 7.83 4.38 7.47
C GLY A 402 9.01 3.43 7.21
N ILE A 403 9.11 2.91 6.00
CA ILE A 403 10.27 2.10 5.58
C ILE A 403 11.54 2.93 5.63
N THR A 404 11.52 4.17 5.12
CA THR A 404 12.69 5.04 5.03
C THR A 404 13.30 5.33 6.41
N TYR A 405 12.51 5.82 7.37
CA TYR A 405 13.07 6.12 8.70
C TYR A 405 13.49 4.86 9.46
N THR A 406 12.78 3.75 9.26
CA THR A 406 13.17 2.48 9.87
C THR A 406 14.49 1.97 9.30
N ALA A 407 14.68 2.04 7.98
CA ALA A 407 15.94 1.68 7.33
C ALA A 407 17.12 2.52 7.82
N ALA A 408 16.94 3.84 7.93
CA ALA A 408 17.95 4.74 8.49
C ALA A 408 18.31 4.40 9.95
N MET A 409 17.31 4.02 10.74
CA MET A 409 17.53 3.61 12.15
C MET A 409 18.24 2.26 12.26
N ILE A 410 18.03 1.31 11.34
CA ILE A 410 18.70 -0.01 11.38
C ILE A 410 20.23 0.13 11.31
N GLU A 411 20.73 1.16 10.64
CA GLU A 411 22.17 1.42 10.51
C GLU A 411 22.77 2.19 11.71
N SER A 412 21.94 2.95 12.44
CA SER A 412 22.41 3.92 13.41
C SER A 412 22.15 3.54 14.87
N VAL A 413 21.11 2.73 15.15
CA VAL A 413 20.69 2.42 16.52
C VAL A 413 20.34 0.94 16.70
N SER A 414 20.16 0.49 17.95
CA SER A 414 19.78 -0.89 18.26
C SER A 414 18.34 -1.20 17.83
N PHE A 415 18.06 -2.46 17.49
CA PHE A 415 16.68 -2.91 17.17
C PHE A 415 15.70 -2.65 18.31
N LYS A 416 16.16 -2.75 19.57
CA LYS A 416 15.35 -2.39 20.74
C LYS A 416 14.94 -0.93 20.71
N THR A 417 15.86 -0.02 20.35
CA THR A 417 15.58 1.41 20.19
C THR A 417 14.57 1.66 19.07
N ILE A 418 14.70 0.96 17.93
CA ILE A 418 13.76 1.09 16.80
C ILE A 418 12.35 0.67 17.22
N LEU A 419 12.21 -0.49 17.88
CA LEU A 419 10.93 -0.98 18.40
C LEU A 419 10.31 0.01 19.40
N SER A 420 11.14 0.60 20.27
CA SER A 420 10.70 1.64 21.21
C SER A 420 10.21 2.90 20.49
N ALA A 421 10.93 3.33 19.46
CA ALA A 421 10.53 4.49 18.65
C ALA A 421 9.20 4.25 17.92
N LEU A 422 9.02 3.07 17.29
CA LEU A 422 7.77 2.70 16.66
C LEU A 422 6.60 2.65 17.65
N SER A 423 6.85 2.14 18.87
CA SER A 423 5.87 2.15 19.96
C SER A 423 5.48 3.57 20.35
N LEU A 424 6.47 4.47 20.48
CA LEU A 424 6.24 5.88 20.83
C LEU A 424 5.45 6.61 19.73
N ILE A 425 5.76 6.39 18.46
CA ILE A 425 5.00 6.95 17.32
C ILE A 425 3.55 6.47 17.39
N THR A 426 3.31 5.19 17.71
CA THR A 426 1.95 4.64 17.86
C THR A 426 1.19 5.30 19.02
N LEU A 427 1.85 5.48 20.17
CA LEU A 427 1.25 6.16 21.32
C LEU A 427 0.96 7.63 21.01
N LEU A 428 1.86 8.30 20.28
CA LEU A 428 1.61 9.65 19.78
C LEU A 428 0.39 9.71 18.85
N ALA A 429 0.24 8.75 17.93
CA ALA A 429 -0.93 8.65 17.06
C ALA A 429 -2.21 8.49 17.89
N LEU A 430 -2.19 7.66 18.93
CA LEU A 430 -3.32 7.46 19.85
C LEU A 430 -3.68 8.75 20.60
N CYS A 431 -2.68 9.49 21.11
CA CYS A 431 -2.89 10.78 21.76
C CYS A 431 -3.50 11.81 20.79
N VAL A 432 -2.94 11.92 19.58
CA VAL A 432 -3.47 12.82 18.53
C VAL A 432 -4.90 12.43 18.17
N TYR A 433 -5.20 11.14 18.03
CA TYR A 433 -6.55 10.66 17.77
C TYR A 433 -7.52 11.06 18.89
N GLY A 434 -7.15 10.85 20.15
CA GLY A 434 -7.95 11.23 21.32
C GLY A 434 -8.22 12.73 21.39
N LEU A 435 -7.23 13.58 21.10
CA LEU A 435 -7.33 15.02 21.15
C LEU A 435 -8.16 15.61 20.01
N LEU A 436 -7.97 15.14 18.78
CA LEU A 436 -8.56 15.73 17.58
C LEU A 436 -9.93 15.13 17.23
N ILE A 437 -10.10 13.84 17.42
CA ILE A 437 -11.30 13.12 16.98
C ILE A 437 -12.15 12.71 18.19
N GLY A 438 -11.52 12.49 19.35
CA GLY A 438 -12.20 12.08 20.56
C GLY A 438 -13.31 13.01 21.05
N LYS A 439 -13.23 14.31 20.71
CA LYS A 439 -14.19 15.35 21.09
C LYS A 439 -15.25 15.64 20.03
N THR A 440 -15.12 15.11 18.81
CA THR A 440 -16.13 15.30 17.75
C THR A 440 -17.24 14.26 17.89
N LYS A 441 -18.51 14.71 17.87
CA LYS A 441 -19.66 13.80 17.79
C LYS A 441 -19.61 13.08 16.43
N GLU A 442 -19.76 11.75 16.44
CA GLU A 442 -20.00 11.02 15.21
C GLU A 442 -21.33 11.49 14.61
N PRO A 443 -21.43 11.71 13.29
CA PRO A 443 -22.74 11.94 12.68
C PRO A 443 -23.61 10.69 12.90
N ALA A 444 -24.85 10.94 13.34
CA ALA A 444 -25.84 9.90 13.60
C ALA A 444 -26.19 9.12 12.32
#